data_6a69cad5f877e7e53efa4832f14b38ff
#
_entry.id   6a69cad5f877e7e53efa4832f14b38ff
#
_cell.length_a   1.000
_cell.length_b   1.000
_cell.length_c   1.000
_cell.angle_alpha   90.00
_cell.angle_beta   90.00
_cell.angle_gamma   90.00
#
_symmetry.space_group_name_H-M   'P 1'
#
loop_
_entity.id
_entity.type
_entity.pdbx_description
1 polymer ?
#
loop_
_entity_poly.entity_id
_entity_poly.type
_entity_poly.pdbx_seq_one_letter_code
_entity_poly.pdbx_strand_id
1 'polypeptide(L)'
;MKNLIVRRATSSDVDTIVRLRLLLQEHVEDSNLLVWRITERGRRLLKQETGKDLSNRNICVLLAEVGGETIGFAQGEVASRSDYTPRTVGHISLLYVIRRFRRKGVGRRLVKELCEFYNPNKAEHLTVRYIIGNEEAEGFWTQLGFEPIISTGATHLKELDSRLKP
;
A
#
# COMPACT_ATOMS: atom_id res chain seq x y z
N MET A 1 15.80 -7.96 -12.95
CA MET A 1 16.67 -6.76 -12.87
C MET A 1 17.92 -7.16 -12.11
N LYS A 2 19.11 -7.04 -12.74
CA LYS A 2 20.38 -7.34 -12.04
C LYS A 2 20.56 -6.33 -10.89
N ASN A 3 21.00 -6.80 -9.72
CA ASN A 3 21.27 -6.00 -8.51
C ASN A 3 20.03 -5.35 -7.83
N LEU A 4 18.82 -5.91 -7.99
CA LEU A 4 17.69 -5.51 -7.16
C LEU A 4 17.84 -6.10 -5.76
N ILE A 5 17.92 -5.22 -4.77
CA ILE A 5 17.94 -5.56 -3.34
C ILE A 5 16.61 -5.14 -2.73
N VAL A 6 16.01 -6.02 -1.93
CA VAL A 6 14.87 -5.67 -1.07
C VAL A 6 15.31 -5.86 0.37
N ARG A 7 15.16 -4.84 1.18
CA ARG A 7 15.52 -4.86 2.61
C ARG A 7 14.44 -4.27 3.49
N ARG A 8 14.46 -4.62 4.75
CA ARG A 8 13.62 -3.97 5.75
C ARG A 8 14.07 -2.52 5.95
N ALA A 9 13.11 -1.62 6.06
CA ALA A 9 13.36 -0.22 6.36
C ALA A 9 13.71 -0.04 7.85
N THR A 10 14.47 1.00 8.13
CA THR A 10 14.91 1.42 9.46
C THR A 10 14.48 2.86 9.75
N SER A 11 14.70 3.34 10.95
CA SER A 11 14.40 4.74 11.34
C SER A 11 15.13 5.78 10.48
N SER A 12 16.28 5.44 9.91
CA SER A 12 17.01 6.33 8.99
C SER A 12 16.35 6.50 7.63
N ASP A 13 15.39 5.64 7.28
CA ASP A 13 14.70 5.65 5.99
C ASP A 13 13.41 6.50 5.98
N VAL A 14 13.04 7.11 7.12
CA VAL A 14 11.76 7.83 7.27
C VAL A 14 11.53 8.85 6.15
N ASP A 15 12.50 9.69 5.84
CA ASP A 15 12.34 10.73 4.82
C ASP A 15 12.20 10.14 3.41
N THR A 16 12.90 9.05 3.12
CA THR A 16 12.77 8.30 1.86
C THR A 16 11.37 7.70 1.72
N ILE A 17 10.85 7.09 2.78
CA ILE A 17 9.50 6.49 2.79
C ILE A 17 8.44 7.59 2.62
N VAL A 18 8.56 8.71 3.34
CA VAL A 18 7.64 9.85 3.20
C VAL A 18 7.60 10.35 1.75
N ARG A 19 8.75 10.52 1.11
CA ARG A 19 8.82 10.89 -0.30
C ARG A 19 8.08 9.90 -1.20
N LEU A 20 8.28 8.59 -1.00
CA LEU A 20 7.61 7.56 -1.80
C LEU A 20 6.11 7.48 -1.51
N ARG A 21 5.67 7.70 -0.27
CA ARG A 21 4.25 7.79 0.11
C ARG A 21 3.56 8.97 -0.56
N LEU A 22 4.23 10.11 -0.68
CA LEU A 22 3.69 11.28 -1.40
C LEU A 22 3.56 11.01 -2.91
N LEU A 23 4.55 10.37 -3.53
CA LEU A 23 4.46 9.95 -4.93
C LEU A 23 3.34 8.92 -5.17
N LEU A 24 3.11 8.01 -4.23
CA LEU A 24 1.97 7.09 -4.28
C LEU A 24 0.66 7.87 -4.19
N GLN A 25 0.55 8.82 -3.26
CA GLN A 25 -0.65 9.63 -3.06
C GLN A 25 -1.00 10.43 -4.32
N GLU A 26 -0.03 11.10 -4.94
CA GLU A 26 -0.21 11.80 -6.22
C GLU A 26 -0.73 10.86 -7.31
N HIS A 27 -0.12 9.68 -7.44
CA HIS A 27 -0.55 8.68 -8.42
C HIS A 27 -2.00 8.19 -8.17
N VAL A 28 -2.40 8.04 -6.92
CA VAL A 28 -3.74 7.63 -6.52
C VAL A 28 -4.76 8.75 -6.79
N GLU A 29 -4.43 10.00 -6.48
CA GLU A 29 -5.27 11.17 -6.75
C GLU A 29 -5.55 11.36 -8.24
N ASP A 30 -4.55 11.08 -9.09
CA ASP A 30 -4.69 11.12 -10.55
C ASP A 30 -5.56 9.99 -11.11
N SER A 31 -5.68 8.87 -10.39
CA SER A 31 -6.43 7.70 -10.85
C SER A 31 -7.94 7.82 -10.69
N ASN A 32 -8.42 8.61 -9.72
CA ASN A 32 -9.85 8.77 -9.46
C ASN A 32 -10.14 10.07 -8.72
N LEU A 33 -11.02 10.90 -9.29
CA LEU A 33 -11.37 12.23 -8.76
C LEU A 33 -12.11 12.21 -7.41
N LEU A 34 -12.71 11.08 -7.03
CA LEU A 34 -13.40 10.90 -5.74
C LEU A 34 -12.47 10.43 -4.63
N VAL A 35 -11.21 10.15 -4.93
CA VAL A 35 -10.20 9.80 -3.91
C VAL A 35 -9.84 11.03 -3.08
N TRP A 36 -9.67 10.81 -1.79
CA TRP A 36 -9.34 11.86 -0.84
C TRP A 36 -7.94 12.42 -1.09
N ARG A 37 -7.85 13.72 -1.21
CA ARG A 37 -6.58 14.42 -1.37
C ARG A 37 -5.92 14.65 -0.02
N ILE A 38 -4.59 14.49 0.00
CA ILE A 38 -3.84 14.76 1.21
C ILE A 38 -3.77 16.26 1.50
N THR A 39 -4.13 16.64 2.72
CA THR A 39 -4.04 18.03 3.19
C THR A 39 -2.60 18.39 3.61
N GLU A 40 -2.30 19.70 3.73
CA GLU A 40 -1.03 20.18 4.30
C GLU A 40 -0.77 19.63 5.72
N ARG A 41 -1.81 19.52 6.53
CA ARG A 41 -1.71 18.88 7.86
C ARG A 41 -1.33 17.40 7.71
N GLY A 42 -1.97 16.68 6.80
CA GLY A 42 -1.66 15.28 6.52
C GLY A 42 -0.20 15.10 6.08
N ARG A 43 0.29 15.96 5.17
CA ARG A 43 1.70 15.94 4.72
C ARG A 43 2.67 16.10 5.90
N ARG A 44 2.40 17.04 6.82
CA ARG A 44 3.25 17.25 8.01
C ARG A 44 3.26 16.08 8.97
N LEU A 45 2.14 15.35 9.09
CA LEU A 45 2.03 14.21 10.00
C LEU A 45 2.67 12.94 9.44
N LEU A 46 2.84 12.80 8.12
CA LEU A 46 3.39 11.60 7.48
C LEU A 46 4.72 11.14 8.08
N LYS A 47 5.60 12.09 8.45
CA LYS A 47 6.90 11.75 9.04
C LYS A 47 6.75 11.07 10.41
N GLN A 48 5.87 11.61 11.25
CA GLN A 48 5.58 11.05 12.56
C GLN A 48 4.89 9.68 12.45
N GLU A 49 3.91 9.55 11.55
CA GLU A 49 3.21 8.30 11.29
C GLU A 49 4.16 7.23 10.78
N THR A 50 5.01 7.56 9.81
CA THR A 50 6.03 6.64 9.28
C THR A 50 6.98 6.17 10.37
N GLY A 51 7.42 7.06 11.29
CA GLY A 51 8.24 6.69 12.42
C GLY A 51 7.54 5.71 13.38
N LYS A 52 6.24 5.91 13.63
CA LYS A 52 5.42 4.98 14.43
C LYS A 52 5.29 3.61 13.75
N ASP A 53 5.02 3.60 12.43
CA ASP A 53 4.91 2.37 11.64
C ASP A 53 6.20 1.54 11.72
N LEU A 54 7.36 2.18 11.57
CA LEU A 54 8.66 1.52 11.66
C LEU A 54 8.98 0.94 13.05
N SER A 55 8.37 1.49 14.10
CA SER A 55 8.53 1.01 15.48
C SER A 55 7.52 -0.08 15.85
N ASN A 56 6.50 -0.32 15.02
CA ASN A 56 5.45 -1.28 15.30
C ASN A 56 5.84 -2.67 14.80
N ARG A 57 5.92 -3.66 15.71
CA ARG A 57 6.26 -5.04 15.37
C ARG A 57 5.26 -5.74 14.43
N ASN A 58 4.02 -5.29 14.42
CA ASN A 58 2.97 -5.82 13.54
C ASN A 58 2.99 -5.20 12.15
N ILE A 59 3.92 -4.28 11.88
CA ILE A 59 4.09 -3.62 10.59
C ILE A 59 5.48 -3.96 10.04
N CYS A 60 5.51 -4.28 8.76
CA CYS A 60 6.74 -4.48 7.99
C CYS A 60 6.80 -3.46 6.87
N VAL A 61 7.84 -2.65 6.84
CA VAL A 61 8.12 -1.75 5.73
C VAL A 61 9.37 -2.22 5.01
N LEU A 62 9.26 -2.42 3.70
CA LEU A 62 10.34 -2.88 2.82
C LEU A 62 10.69 -1.79 1.80
N LEU A 63 11.97 -1.67 1.50
CA LEU A 63 12.51 -0.83 0.45
C LEU A 63 13.12 -1.69 -0.65
N ALA A 64 12.88 -1.31 -1.89
CA ALA A 64 13.52 -1.88 -3.07
C ALA A 64 14.57 -0.92 -3.61
N GLU A 65 15.80 -1.39 -3.81
CA GLU A 65 16.95 -0.57 -4.17
C GLU A 65 17.69 -1.15 -5.37
N VAL A 66 18.19 -0.27 -6.22
CA VAL A 66 19.08 -0.60 -7.36
C VAL A 66 20.17 0.44 -7.45
N GLY A 67 21.43 0.01 -7.40
CA GLY A 67 22.58 0.93 -7.53
C GLY A 67 22.62 2.01 -6.43
N GLY A 68 22.10 1.72 -5.23
CA GLY A 68 22.02 2.68 -4.12
C GLY A 68 20.80 3.63 -4.18
N GLU A 69 20.00 3.56 -5.26
CA GLU A 69 18.77 4.33 -5.36
C GLU A 69 17.57 3.52 -4.83
N THR A 70 16.78 4.09 -3.92
CA THR A 70 15.49 3.51 -3.52
C THR A 70 14.44 3.79 -4.59
N ILE A 71 13.94 2.72 -5.21
CA ILE A 71 13.07 2.73 -6.39
C ILE A 71 11.62 2.32 -6.11
N GLY A 72 11.34 1.85 -4.90
CA GLY A 72 10.00 1.46 -4.48
C GLY A 72 9.97 1.02 -3.03
N PHE A 73 8.76 0.86 -2.51
CA PHE A 73 8.53 0.36 -1.16
C PHE A 73 7.24 -0.44 -1.07
N ALA A 74 7.12 -1.24 -0.02
CA ALA A 74 5.88 -1.89 0.37
C ALA A 74 5.72 -1.82 1.89
N GLN A 75 4.48 -1.71 2.34
CA GLN A 75 4.10 -1.81 3.75
C GLN A 75 3.05 -2.89 3.92
N GLY A 76 3.29 -3.78 4.85
CA GLY A 76 2.37 -4.82 5.26
C GLY A 76 2.14 -4.78 6.76
N GLU A 77 0.95 -5.17 7.18
CA GLU A 77 0.57 -5.28 8.58
C GLU A 77 -0.11 -6.61 8.87
N VAL A 78 -0.02 -7.07 10.10
CA VAL A 78 -0.73 -8.25 10.61
C VAL A 78 -1.79 -7.79 11.60
N ALA A 79 -3.04 -8.18 11.35
CA ALA A 79 -4.17 -7.93 12.22
C ALA A 79 -4.73 -9.23 12.80
N SER A 80 -5.03 -9.22 14.10
CA SER A 80 -5.75 -10.31 14.77
C SER A 80 -7.22 -9.92 14.95
N ARG A 81 -8.13 -10.84 14.60
CA ARG A 81 -9.58 -10.67 14.68
C ARG A 81 -10.18 -11.84 15.46
N SER A 82 -10.42 -11.64 16.77
CA SER A 82 -10.93 -12.71 17.66
C SER A 82 -12.28 -13.26 17.22
N ASP A 83 -13.11 -12.39 16.60
CA ASP A 83 -14.52 -12.68 16.31
C ASP A 83 -14.75 -13.22 14.89
N TYR A 84 -13.66 -13.46 14.14
CA TYR A 84 -13.74 -13.90 12.75
C TYR A 84 -12.80 -15.08 12.45
N THR A 85 -13.13 -15.81 11.41
CA THR A 85 -12.27 -16.82 10.80
C THR A 85 -11.92 -16.40 9.38
N PRO A 86 -10.63 -16.37 8.98
CA PRO A 86 -9.46 -16.65 9.81
C PRO A 86 -9.17 -15.58 10.87
N ARG A 87 -8.55 -15.99 11.96
CA ARG A 87 -8.23 -15.09 13.08
C ARG A 87 -7.12 -14.09 12.77
N THR A 88 -6.16 -14.51 11.96
CA THR A 88 -4.99 -13.68 11.62
C THR A 88 -5.00 -13.39 10.12
N VAL A 89 -4.97 -12.12 9.79
CA VAL A 89 -5.00 -11.63 8.41
C VAL A 89 -3.83 -10.70 8.19
N GLY A 90 -3.13 -10.88 7.07
CA GLY A 90 -2.18 -9.90 6.56
C GLY A 90 -2.90 -8.86 5.70
N HIS A 91 -2.45 -7.62 5.77
CA HIS A 91 -2.92 -6.55 4.90
C HIS A 91 -1.72 -5.86 4.24
N ILE A 92 -1.71 -5.81 2.91
CA ILE A 92 -0.74 -5.00 2.16
C ILE A 92 -1.34 -3.60 2.06
N SER A 93 -0.88 -2.70 2.93
CA SER A 93 -1.45 -1.36 3.07
C SER A 93 -0.93 -0.38 2.04
N LEU A 94 0.35 -0.50 1.65
CA LEU A 94 0.99 0.37 0.66
C LEU A 94 1.92 -0.45 -0.24
N LEU A 95 1.90 -0.14 -1.53
CA LEU A 95 2.87 -0.64 -2.52
C LEU A 95 3.09 0.42 -3.59
N TYR A 96 4.32 0.84 -3.78
CA TYR A 96 4.67 1.78 -4.83
C TYR A 96 6.02 1.44 -5.45
N VAL A 97 6.07 1.56 -6.77
CA VAL A 97 7.31 1.46 -7.56
C VAL A 97 7.39 2.69 -8.47
N ILE A 98 8.51 3.39 -8.45
CA ILE A 98 8.76 4.54 -9.31
C ILE A 98 8.52 4.13 -10.78
N ARG A 99 7.79 4.95 -11.53
CA ARG A 99 7.25 4.64 -12.87
C ARG A 99 8.28 4.02 -13.81
N ARG A 100 9.49 4.57 -13.89
CA ARG A 100 10.57 4.07 -14.78
C ARG A 100 11.08 2.66 -14.41
N PHE A 101 10.76 2.15 -13.22
CA PHE A 101 11.14 0.83 -12.73
C PHE A 101 9.98 -0.17 -12.68
N ARG A 102 8.77 0.24 -13.10
CA ARG A 102 7.61 -0.66 -13.19
C ARG A 102 7.82 -1.72 -14.27
N ARG A 103 7.02 -2.79 -14.24
CA ARG A 103 7.04 -3.92 -15.19
C ARG A 103 8.38 -4.68 -15.26
N LYS A 104 9.26 -4.47 -14.28
CA LYS A 104 10.59 -5.12 -14.17
C LYS A 104 10.66 -6.10 -12.99
N GLY A 105 9.52 -6.54 -12.45
CA GLY A 105 9.44 -7.51 -11.36
C GLY A 105 9.60 -6.95 -9.95
N VAL A 106 9.84 -5.63 -9.77
CA VAL A 106 10.08 -5.00 -8.46
C VAL A 106 8.91 -5.21 -7.49
N GLY A 107 7.68 -4.93 -7.94
CA GLY A 107 6.49 -5.12 -7.12
C GLY A 107 6.31 -6.57 -6.67
N ARG A 108 6.50 -7.55 -7.58
CA ARG A 108 6.45 -8.98 -7.22
C ARG A 108 7.50 -9.36 -6.18
N ARG A 109 8.70 -8.80 -6.28
CA ARG A 109 9.77 -9.06 -5.31
C ARG A 109 9.42 -8.48 -3.94
N LEU A 110 8.88 -7.26 -3.88
CA LEU A 110 8.40 -6.65 -2.63
C LEU A 110 7.30 -7.48 -1.97
N VAL A 111 6.29 -7.93 -2.75
CA VAL A 111 5.21 -8.79 -2.21
C VAL A 111 5.76 -10.13 -1.72
N LYS A 112 6.69 -10.74 -2.46
CA LYS A 112 7.35 -11.98 -2.02
C LYS A 112 8.03 -11.82 -0.65
N GLU A 113 8.77 -10.74 -0.46
CA GLU A 113 9.43 -10.46 0.82
C GLU A 113 8.43 -10.15 1.96
N LEU A 114 7.27 -9.55 1.65
CA LEU A 114 6.19 -9.42 2.63
C LEU A 114 5.62 -10.79 3.06
N CYS A 115 5.58 -11.77 2.17
CA CYS A 115 5.15 -13.12 2.53
C CYS A 115 6.06 -13.73 3.60
N GLU A 116 7.37 -13.45 3.58
CA GLU A 116 8.30 -13.89 4.63
C GLU A 116 8.00 -13.25 5.99
N PHE A 117 7.38 -12.07 6.01
CA PHE A 117 6.88 -11.46 7.24
C PHE A 117 5.54 -12.06 7.70
N TYR A 118 4.65 -12.41 6.78
CA TYR A 118 3.32 -12.94 7.12
C TYR A 118 3.35 -14.39 7.60
N ASN A 119 4.21 -15.24 7.03
CA ASN A 119 4.29 -16.67 7.35
C ASN A 119 4.53 -16.96 8.84
N PRO A 120 5.55 -16.42 9.51
CA PRO A 120 5.77 -16.68 10.93
C PRO A 120 4.68 -16.07 11.82
N ASN A 121 3.95 -15.07 11.34
CA ASN A 121 2.82 -14.46 12.02
C ASN A 121 1.49 -15.21 11.79
N LYS A 122 1.53 -16.35 11.08
CA LYS A 122 0.38 -17.23 10.81
C LYS A 122 -0.80 -16.48 10.14
N ALA A 123 -0.50 -15.54 9.26
CA ALA A 123 -1.53 -14.90 8.44
C ALA A 123 -2.01 -15.91 7.39
N GLU A 124 -3.28 -16.30 7.47
CA GLU A 124 -3.88 -17.27 6.56
C GLU A 124 -4.44 -16.62 5.30
N HIS A 125 -4.96 -15.41 5.43
CA HIS A 125 -5.46 -14.62 4.31
C HIS A 125 -4.69 -13.30 4.19
N LEU A 126 -4.44 -12.90 2.94
CA LEU A 126 -3.89 -11.59 2.62
C LEU A 126 -4.95 -10.74 1.95
N THR A 127 -5.02 -9.48 2.36
CA THR A 127 -5.90 -8.49 1.74
C THR A 127 -5.08 -7.32 1.22
N VAL A 128 -5.61 -6.63 0.22
CA VAL A 128 -5.05 -5.40 -0.33
C VAL A 128 -6.20 -4.45 -0.67
N ARG A 129 -5.94 -3.14 -0.57
CA ARG A 129 -6.83 -2.12 -1.11
C ARG A 129 -6.18 -1.42 -2.29
N TYR A 130 -6.94 -1.26 -3.36
CA TYR A 130 -6.54 -0.47 -4.50
C TYR A 130 -7.73 0.33 -5.04
N ILE A 131 -7.45 1.36 -5.80
CA ILE A 131 -8.47 2.26 -6.34
C ILE A 131 -9.08 1.61 -7.59
N ILE A 132 -10.40 1.52 -7.64
CA ILE A 132 -11.14 1.10 -8.84
C ILE A 132 -10.89 2.13 -9.94
N GLY A 133 -10.55 1.65 -11.14
CA GLY A 133 -10.12 2.48 -12.27
C GLY A 133 -8.60 2.68 -12.35
N ASN A 134 -7.83 2.20 -11.36
CA ASN A 134 -6.39 2.06 -11.49
C ASN A 134 -6.05 0.70 -12.13
N GLU A 135 -6.17 0.64 -13.46
CA GLU A 135 -5.96 -0.60 -14.24
C GLU A 135 -4.60 -1.25 -13.98
N GLU A 136 -3.57 -0.43 -13.72
CA GLU A 136 -2.22 -0.93 -13.44
C GLU A 136 -2.17 -1.70 -12.12
N ALA A 137 -2.81 -1.17 -11.06
CA ALA A 137 -2.90 -1.82 -9.77
C ALA A 137 -3.81 -3.06 -9.84
N GLU A 138 -4.97 -2.93 -10.47
CA GLU A 138 -5.93 -4.02 -10.63
C GLU A 138 -5.31 -5.21 -11.37
N GLY A 139 -4.69 -4.97 -12.53
CA GLY A 139 -4.00 -6.01 -13.30
C GLY A 139 -2.83 -6.64 -12.54
N PHE A 140 -2.10 -5.87 -11.72
CA PHE A 140 -1.02 -6.39 -10.90
C PHE A 140 -1.54 -7.35 -9.82
N TRP A 141 -2.57 -6.96 -9.07
CA TRP A 141 -3.13 -7.77 -7.98
C TRP A 141 -3.86 -9.01 -8.49
N THR A 142 -4.64 -8.88 -9.57
CA THR A 142 -5.30 -10.03 -10.22
C THR A 142 -4.29 -11.07 -10.69
N GLN A 143 -3.15 -10.65 -11.29
CA GLN A 143 -2.08 -11.57 -11.69
C GLN A 143 -1.38 -12.27 -10.51
N LEU A 144 -1.53 -11.77 -9.29
CA LEU A 144 -1.07 -12.40 -8.05
C LEU A 144 -2.13 -13.26 -7.37
N GLY A 145 -3.32 -13.39 -7.98
CA GLY A 145 -4.43 -14.20 -7.45
C GLY A 145 -5.31 -13.48 -6.43
N PHE A 146 -5.23 -12.14 -6.31
CA PHE A 146 -6.18 -11.41 -5.50
C PHE A 146 -7.49 -11.21 -6.25
N GLU A 147 -8.59 -11.55 -5.59
CA GLU A 147 -9.96 -11.37 -6.10
C GLU A 147 -10.66 -10.24 -5.34
N PRO A 148 -11.43 -9.37 -6.02
CA PRO A 148 -12.22 -8.34 -5.35
C PRO A 148 -13.30 -8.97 -4.46
N ILE A 149 -13.34 -8.58 -3.18
CA ILE A 149 -14.32 -9.11 -2.20
C ILE A 149 -15.22 -8.02 -1.62
N ILE A 150 -14.79 -6.77 -1.62
CA ILE A 150 -15.53 -5.62 -1.07
C ILE A 150 -15.26 -4.42 -1.96
N SER A 151 -16.30 -3.65 -2.27
CA SER A 151 -16.18 -2.34 -2.91
C SER A 151 -16.67 -1.24 -1.98
N THR A 152 -16.09 -0.04 -2.10
CA THR A 152 -16.53 1.16 -1.40
C THR A 152 -16.99 2.18 -2.43
N GLY A 153 -18.26 2.59 -2.33
CA GLY A 153 -18.81 3.67 -3.15
C GLY A 153 -18.67 5.03 -2.46
N ALA A 154 -18.54 6.09 -3.24
CA ALA A 154 -18.54 7.46 -2.76
C ALA A 154 -19.43 8.33 -3.65
N THR A 155 -20.11 9.31 -3.06
CA THR A 155 -20.86 10.35 -3.77
C THR A 155 -20.82 11.65 -2.97
N HIS A 156 -21.09 12.76 -3.62
CA HIS A 156 -21.28 14.03 -2.94
C HIS A 156 -22.68 14.10 -2.33
N LEU A 157 -22.80 14.56 -1.08
CA LEU A 157 -24.09 14.65 -0.40
C LEU A 157 -25.14 15.42 -1.20
N LYS A 158 -24.74 16.53 -1.83
CA LYS A 158 -25.64 17.35 -2.68
C LYS A 158 -26.20 16.58 -3.88
N GLU A 159 -25.37 15.72 -4.49
CA GLU A 159 -25.80 14.87 -5.59
C GLU A 159 -26.78 13.79 -5.12
N LEU A 160 -26.50 13.17 -3.98
CA LEU A 160 -27.41 12.21 -3.38
C LEU A 160 -28.76 12.85 -3.07
N ASP A 161 -28.76 14.00 -2.41
CA ASP A 161 -29.99 14.78 -2.11
C ASP A 161 -30.79 15.10 -3.36
N SER A 162 -30.11 15.44 -4.47
CA SER A 162 -30.81 15.73 -5.73
C SER A 162 -31.45 14.50 -6.37
N ARG A 163 -30.86 13.31 -6.19
CA ARG A 163 -31.35 12.03 -6.72
C ARG A 163 -32.48 11.42 -5.86
N LEU A 164 -32.57 11.81 -4.58
CA LEU A 164 -33.60 11.33 -3.63
C LEU A 164 -34.85 12.20 -3.64
N LYS A 165 -34.85 13.35 -4.33
CA LYS A 165 -36.06 14.15 -4.52
C LYS A 165 -37.00 13.42 -5.48
N PRO A 166 -38.30 13.31 -5.14
CA PRO A 166 -39.33 12.67 -5.98
C PRO A 166 -39.52 13.44 -7.31
#